data_c5614fd24f3295bbdf45281feee687a3
#
_entry.id   c5614fd24f3295bbdf45281feee687a3
#
_cell.length_a   1.000
_cell.length_b   1.000
_cell.length_c   1.000
_cell.angle_alpha   90.00
_cell.angle_beta   90.00
_cell.angle_gamma   90.00
#
_symmetry.space_group_name_H-M   'P 1'
#
loop_
_entity.id
_entity.type
_entity.pdbx_description
1 polymer ?
#
loop_
_entity_poly.entity_id
_entity_poly.type
_entity_poly.pdbx_seq_one_letter_code
_entity_poly.pdbx_strand_id
1 'polypeptide(L)'
;EPFLRNLFSDPDIFNLPFGQKLFAKIISKRRAPKVAEEYHLIGGKSPINEWTELQRSMLEARLRELHSTKEGELSFSIDVFTAMRYWNPLTAETAQKVAAGNYDKVILLPLYPHYSITTTGSSFNEWKRVYKGDMSRVAYIRNYYNQPLYVKAINERIDECLLKFPEERRNMVNILFSAHGTPVSLVKKGDPYSGEIRNTMETVMKLRSYSHMYHLSFQSKVGPVKWLEPATDDKLMELGSKGVKDVLVVPISFVSDHVETSFELDIEYRHNAEEAKIENYIVMTGLNDSKTFVEGLAELVSSELTGKKEILNP
;
A
#
# COMPACT_ATOMS: atom_id res chain seq x y z
N GLU A 1 16.31 -2.73 14.03
CA GLU A 1 15.91 -1.90 15.19
C GLU A 1 15.54 -0.47 14.82
N PRO A 2 16.32 0.32 14.03
CA PRO A 2 16.01 1.73 13.73
C PRO A 2 14.63 1.95 13.13
N PHE A 3 14.23 1.17 12.11
CA PHE A 3 12.91 1.21 11.50
C PHE A 3 11.77 1.08 12.54
N LEU A 4 11.83 0.03 13.37
CA LEU A 4 10.82 -0.21 14.42
C LEU A 4 10.79 0.93 15.45
N ARG A 5 11.95 1.50 15.77
CA ARG A 5 12.03 2.64 16.69
C ARG A 5 11.34 3.86 16.12
N ASN A 6 11.55 4.16 14.83
CA ASN A 6 10.87 5.26 14.14
C ASN A 6 9.35 5.01 14.12
N LEU A 7 8.91 3.81 13.76
CA LEU A 7 7.50 3.42 13.72
C LEU A 7 6.82 3.59 15.09
N PHE A 8 7.42 3.04 16.17
CA PHE A 8 6.84 3.14 17.51
C PHE A 8 6.95 4.55 18.13
N SER A 9 7.75 5.43 17.53
CA SER A 9 7.86 6.84 17.94
C SER A 9 6.81 7.74 17.27
N ASP A 10 6.05 7.24 16.28
CA ASP A 10 5.04 8.02 15.57
C ASP A 10 3.82 8.31 16.47
N PRO A 11 3.56 9.59 16.82
CA PRO A 11 2.43 9.96 17.67
C PRO A 11 1.07 9.82 16.97
N ASP A 12 1.04 9.71 15.64
CA ASP A 12 -0.18 9.51 14.86
C ASP A 12 -0.63 8.04 14.87
N ILE A 13 0.29 7.11 15.21
CA ILE A 13 -0.02 5.67 15.37
C ILE A 13 -0.13 5.30 16.83
N PHE A 14 0.88 5.66 17.62
CA PHE A 14 1.00 5.33 19.03
C PHE A 14 0.96 6.62 19.86
N ASN A 15 -0.21 6.95 20.41
CA ASN A 15 -0.36 8.14 21.25
C ASN A 15 -0.33 7.74 22.72
N LEU A 16 0.87 7.68 23.29
CA LEU A 16 1.06 7.45 24.72
C LEU A 16 1.17 8.81 25.44
N PRO A 17 0.43 9.02 26.53
CA PRO A 17 0.44 10.29 27.27
C PRO A 17 1.83 10.66 27.81
N PHE A 18 2.65 9.63 28.17
CA PHE A 18 4.00 9.80 28.68
C PHE A 18 4.94 8.69 28.18
N GLY A 19 6.23 8.99 28.03
CA GLY A 19 7.29 8.00 27.83
C GLY A 19 7.33 7.32 26.47
N GLN A 20 6.66 7.85 25.44
CA GLN A 20 6.62 7.22 24.09
C GLN A 20 8.00 6.91 23.53
N LYS A 21 8.99 7.81 23.66
CA LYS A 21 10.36 7.56 23.16
C LYS A 21 11.03 6.38 23.88
N LEU A 22 10.79 6.25 25.20
CA LEU A 22 11.32 5.13 25.99
C LEU A 22 10.61 3.83 25.61
N PHE A 23 9.28 3.85 25.49
CA PHE A 23 8.49 2.72 24.98
C PHE A 23 9.00 2.27 23.59
N ALA A 24 9.13 3.20 22.65
CA ALA A 24 9.65 2.91 21.30
C ALA A 24 11.03 2.24 21.35
N LYS A 25 11.94 2.73 22.21
CA LYS A 25 13.29 2.13 22.38
C LYS A 25 13.22 0.71 22.93
N ILE A 26 12.38 0.44 23.93
CA ILE A 26 12.28 -0.88 24.55
C ILE A 26 11.62 -1.88 23.60
N ILE A 27 10.48 -1.52 23.01
CA ILE A 27 9.72 -2.43 22.15
C ILE A 27 10.47 -2.73 20.84
N SER A 28 11.15 -1.73 20.25
CA SER A 28 11.95 -1.93 19.03
C SER A 28 13.09 -2.92 19.28
N LYS A 29 13.83 -2.76 20.38
CA LYS A 29 14.91 -3.69 20.75
C LYS A 29 14.39 -5.12 20.98
N ARG A 30 13.22 -5.25 21.61
CA ARG A 30 12.63 -6.59 21.88
C ARG A 30 12.12 -7.27 20.62
N ARG A 31 11.56 -6.52 19.67
CA ARG A 31 11.00 -7.07 18.41
C ARG A 31 12.01 -7.25 17.30
N ALA A 32 13.12 -6.49 17.34
CA ALA A 32 14.12 -6.50 16.26
C ALA A 32 14.67 -7.89 15.90
N PRO A 33 14.98 -8.81 16.84
CA PRO A 33 15.47 -10.15 16.49
C PRO A 33 14.46 -10.93 15.63
N LYS A 34 13.18 -11.01 16.08
CA LYS A 34 12.14 -11.71 15.33
C LYS A 34 11.96 -11.12 13.91
N VAL A 35 11.86 -9.80 13.82
CA VAL A 35 11.73 -9.12 12.51
C VAL A 35 12.96 -9.33 11.62
N ALA A 36 14.17 -9.46 12.21
CA ALA A 36 15.37 -9.77 11.43
C ALA A 36 15.32 -11.19 10.83
N GLU A 37 14.75 -12.17 11.56
CA GLU A 37 14.51 -13.52 11.04
C GLU A 37 13.50 -13.50 9.89
N GLU A 38 12.40 -12.76 10.03
CA GLU A 38 11.42 -12.57 8.96
C GLU A 38 12.07 -11.98 7.69
N TYR A 39 12.91 -10.95 7.84
CA TYR A 39 13.68 -10.40 6.71
C TYR A 39 14.65 -11.41 6.11
N HIS A 40 15.31 -12.23 6.95
CA HIS A 40 16.23 -13.25 6.45
C HIS A 40 15.55 -14.23 5.50
N LEU A 41 14.32 -14.64 5.81
CA LEU A 41 13.52 -15.55 5.00
C LEU A 41 13.10 -14.98 3.63
N ILE A 42 13.07 -13.66 3.49
CA ILE A 42 12.73 -12.97 2.23
C ILE A 42 13.95 -12.36 1.52
N GLY A 43 15.16 -12.86 1.80
CA GLY A 43 16.40 -12.42 1.14
C GLY A 43 17.20 -11.36 1.89
N GLY A 44 16.95 -11.15 3.18
CA GLY A 44 17.76 -10.32 4.09
C GLY A 44 17.38 -8.84 4.15
N LYS A 45 16.46 -8.37 3.30
CA LYS A 45 15.96 -6.98 3.28
C LYS A 45 14.55 -6.89 2.71
N SER A 46 13.86 -5.77 3.00
CA SER A 46 12.61 -5.46 2.31
C SER A 46 12.87 -4.98 0.88
N PRO A 47 12.14 -5.45 -0.12
CA PRO A 47 12.24 -4.92 -1.49
C PRO A 47 11.55 -3.56 -1.67
N ILE A 48 10.89 -3.01 -0.64
CA ILE A 48 10.03 -1.82 -0.74
C ILE A 48 10.78 -0.59 -1.28
N ASN A 49 12.06 -0.39 -0.88
CA ASN A 49 12.83 0.75 -1.35
C ASN A 49 13.14 0.65 -2.85
N GLU A 50 13.47 -0.55 -3.32
CA GLU A 50 13.76 -0.82 -4.72
C GLU A 50 12.52 -0.60 -5.59
N TRP A 51 11.38 -1.13 -5.17
CA TRP A 51 10.11 -0.91 -5.86
C TRP A 51 9.65 0.54 -5.82
N THR A 52 9.78 1.22 -4.68
CA THR A 52 9.45 2.65 -4.57
C THR A 52 10.32 3.51 -5.50
N GLU A 53 11.63 3.23 -5.57
CA GLU A 53 12.54 3.96 -6.46
C GLU A 53 12.25 3.69 -7.94
N LEU A 54 11.91 2.45 -8.29
CA LEU A 54 11.46 2.13 -9.64
C LEU A 54 10.18 2.89 -9.99
N GLN A 55 9.16 2.86 -9.12
CA GLN A 55 7.90 3.60 -9.31
C GLN A 55 8.15 5.12 -9.41
N ARG A 56 9.04 5.66 -8.58
CA ARG A 56 9.46 7.07 -8.65
C ARG A 56 10.04 7.40 -10.02
N SER A 57 11.00 6.62 -10.49
CA SER A 57 11.68 6.88 -11.77
C SER A 57 10.73 6.71 -12.97
N MET A 58 9.86 5.71 -12.95
CA MET A 58 8.84 5.51 -13.99
C MET A 58 7.83 6.67 -14.00
N LEU A 59 7.38 7.12 -12.83
CA LEU A 59 6.46 8.25 -12.70
C LEU A 59 7.10 9.54 -13.21
N GLU A 60 8.36 9.81 -12.84
CA GLU A 60 9.09 10.99 -13.30
C GLU A 60 9.23 10.99 -14.84
N ALA A 61 9.64 9.86 -15.41
CA ALA A 61 9.74 9.71 -16.86
C ALA A 61 8.39 9.94 -17.56
N ARG A 62 7.32 9.37 -17.02
CA ARG A 62 5.98 9.51 -17.60
C ARG A 62 5.44 10.93 -17.50
N LEU A 63 5.64 11.60 -16.37
CA LEU A 63 5.24 13.00 -16.20
C LEU A 63 5.99 13.93 -17.15
N ARG A 64 7.29 13.72 -17.34
CA ARG A 64 8.10 14.48 -18.31
C ARG A 64 7.60 14.27 -19.74
N GLU A 65 7.27 13.04 -20.12
CA GLU A 65 6.68 12.73 -21.42
C GLU A 65 5.34 13.43 -21.63
N LEU A 66 4.43 13.38 -20.66
CA LEU A 66 3.09 13.97 -20.74
C LEU A 66 3.11 15.51 -20.84
N HIS A 67 4.13 16.15 -20.27
CA HIS A 67 4.23 17.61 -20.21
C HIS A 67 5.33 18.17 -21.13
N SER A 68 5.86 17.36 -22.06
CA SER A 68 6.78 17.83 -23.08
C SER A 68 6.01 18.46 -24.25
N THR A 69 6.62 19.49 -24.88
CA THR A 69 6.15 20.06 -26.16
C THR A 69 6.41 19.06 -27.30
N LYS A 70 5.90 19.38 -28.50
CA LYS A 70 6.18 18.57 -29.70
C LYS A 70 7.67 18.56 -30.05
N GLU A 71 8.40 19.59 -29.70
CA GLU A 71 9.86 19.70 -29.84
C GLU A 71 10.64 18.97 -28.73
N GLY A 72 9.95 18.35 -27.76
CA GLY A 72 10.57 17.62 -26.67
C GLY A 72 11.01 18.50 -25.49
N GLU A 73 10.71 19.80 -25.51
CA GLU A 73 10.98 20.70 -24.37
C GLU A 73 9.89 20.56 -23.29
N LEU A 74 10.29 20.58 -22.02
CA LEU A 74 9.34 20.60 -20.92
C LEU A 74 8.71 21.96 -20.77
N SER A 75 7.39 22.00 -20.60
CA SER A 75 6.66 23.22 -20.27
C SER A 75 7.06 23.82 -18.91
N PHE A 76 7.56 22.98 -18.00
CA PHE A 76 8.08 23.30 -16.66
C PHE A 76 8.97 22.16 -16.15
N SER A 77 9.86 22.44 -15.19
CA SER A 77 10.69 21.39 -14.59
C SER A 77 9.88 20.48 -13.68
N ILE A 78 10.16 19.18 -13.73
CA ILE A 78 9.52 18.17 -12.90
C ILE A 78 10.59 17.36 -12.20
N ASP A 79 10.53 17.30 -10.87
CA ASP A 79 11.35 16.44 -10.03
C ASP A 79 10.47 15.59 -9.14
N VAL A 80 10.74 14.30 -9.06
CA VAL A 80 10.01 13.35 -8.20
C VAL A 80 10.94 12.81 -7.12
N PHE A 81 10.52 12.97 -5.88
CA PHE A 81 11.29 12.58 -4.69
C PHE A 81 10.58 11.50 -3.91
N THR A 82 11.33 10.54 -3.39
CA THR A 82 10.86 9.58 -2.39
C THR A 82 10.92 10.18 -1.00
N ALA A 83 9.88 10.01 -0.20
CA ALA A 83 9.83 10.39 1.21
C ALA A 83 9.23 9.25 2.04
N MET A 84 10.05 8.64 2.87
CA MET A 84 9.65 7.51 3.72
C MET A 84 9.32 7.98 5.15
N ARG A 85 8.32 7.32 5.77
CA ARG A 85 7.95 7.65 7.15
C ARG A 85 8.94 7.13 8.19
N TYR A 86 9.45 5.91 8.01
CA TYR A 86 10.19 5.20 9.08
C TYR A 86 11.56 4.71 8.64
N TRP A 87 11.91 4.85 7.36
CA TRP A 87 13.19 4.48 6.77
C TRP A 87 13.73 5.54 5.83
N ASN A 88 14.92 5.33 5.30
CA ASN A 88 15.57 6.29 4.39
C ASN A 88 15.03 6.18 2.94
N PRO A 89 14.93 7.32 2.24
CA PRO A 89 15.12 8.69 2.73
C PRO A 89 13.98 9.14 3.63
N LEU A 90 14.28 9.66 4.83
CA LEU A 90 13.27 10.13 5.76
C LEU A 90 12.52 11.36 5.22
N THR A 91 11.26 11.50 5.59
CA THR A 91 10.41 12.65 5.20
C THR A 91 11.08 14.00 5.50
N ALA A 92 11.80 14.13 6.64
CA ALA A 92 12.51 15.35 6.99
C ALA A 92 13.65 15.72 6.02
N GLU A 93 14.39 14.72 5.56
CA GLU A 93 15.48 14.91 4.59
C GLU A 93 14.95 15.35 3.23
N THR A 94 13.88 14.67 2.78
CA THR A 94 13.22 15.02 1.51
C THR A 94 12.56 16.38 1.58
N ALA A 95 11.86 16.69 2.67
CA ALA A 95 11.24 17.99 2.88
C ALA A 95 12.26 19.14 2.84
N GLN A 96 13.46 18.93 3.40
CA GLN A 96 14.53 19.91 3.34
C GLN A 96 15.03 20.14 1.90
N LYS A 97 15.21 19.06 1.11
CA LYS A 97 15.60 19.16 -0.30
C LYS A 97 14.55 19.90 -1.12
N VAL A 98 13.30 19.57 -0.94
CA VAL A 98 12.17 20.22 -1.66
C VAL A 98 12.06 21.69 -1.28
N ALA A 99 12.22 22.05 0.01
CA ALA A 99 12.21 23.44 0.43
C ALA A 99 13.36 24.27 -0.18
N ALA A 100 14.56 23.65 -0.32
CA ALA A 100 15.71 24.31 -0.96
C ALA A 100 15.55 24.48 -2.48
N GLY A 101 14.77 23.64 -3.14
CA GLY A 101 14.50 23.70 -4.57
C GLY A 101 13.54 24.82 -5.00
N ASN A 102 12.85 25.48 -4.04
CA ASN A 102 11.91 26.58 -4.28
C ASN A 102 10.90 26.31 -5.40
N TYR A 103 10.26 25.14 -5.37
CA TYR A 103 9.25 24.72 -6.36
C TYR A 103 8.00 25.59 -6.28
N ASP A 104 7.40 25.90 -7.43
CA ASP A 104 6.14 26.64 -7.53
C ASP A 104 4.95 25.82 -7.03
N LYS A 105 5.02 24.48 -7.18
CA LYS A 105 4.01 23.56 -6.68
C LYS A 105 4.67 22.29 -6.16
N VAL A 106 4.19 21.80 -5.04
CA VAL A 106 4.60 20.53 -4.41
C VAL A 106 3.37 19.65 -4.29
N ILE A 107 3.42 18.43 -4.81
CA ILE A 107 2.29 17.49 -4.73
C ILE A 107 2.72 16.29 -3.89
N LEU A 108 2.00 16.04 -2.80
CA LEU A 108 2.19 14.87 -1.96
C LEU A 108 1.30 13.73 -2.47
N LEU A 109 1.96 12.70 -3.02
CA LEU A 109 1.34 11.49 -3.54
C LEU A 109 1.71 10.31 -2.65
N PRO A 110 0.81 9.82 -1.77
CA PRO A 110 1.07 8.64 -0.96
C PRO A 110 0.99 7.38 -1.82
N LEU A 111 1.87 6.41 -1.57
CA LEU A 111 1.76 5.06 -2.13
C LEU A 111 0.83 4.17 -1.28
N TYR A 112 -0.15 4.80 -0.64
CA TYR A 112 -1.27 4.18 0.06
C TYR A 112 -2.56 4.53 -0.70
N PRO A 113 -3.15 3.58 -1.46
CA PRO A 113 -4.35 3.86 -2.25
C PRO A 113 -5.55 4.31 -1.41
N HIS A 114 -5.63 3.75 -0.20
CA HIS A 114 -6.71 3.96 0.76
C HIS A 114 -6.24 4.90 1.87
N TYR A 115 -7.06 5.88 2.18
CA TYR A 115 -6.75 6.78 3.28
C TYR A 115 -6.96 6.09 4.63
N SER A 116 -5.96 6.21 5.50
CA SER A 116 -6.12 5.99 6.95
C SER A 116 -5.45 7.11 7.72
N ILE A 117 -5.99 7.40 8.90
CA ILE A 117 -5.40 8.35 9.87
C ILE A 117 -3.95 7.96 10.18
N THR A 118 -3.67 6.64 10.25
CA THR A 118 -2.36 6.09 10.65
C THR A 118 -1.39 5.90 9.49
N THR A 119 -1.80 6.10 8.24
CA THR A 119 -0.93 6.00 7.05
C THR A 119 -0.82 7.35 6.33
N THR A 120 -1.72 7.64 5.40
CA THR A 120 -1.74 8.91 4.68
C THR A 120 -1.84 10.10 5.62
N GLY A 121 -2.69 10.01 6.66
CA GLY A 121 -2.82 11.04 7.69
C GLY A 121 -1.51 11.30 8.43
N SER A 122 -0.85 10.25 8.92
CA SER A 122 0.47 10.34 9.56
C SER A 122 1.51 10.95 8.61
N SER A 123 1.53 10.53 7.33
CA SER A 123 2.48 11.06 6.34
C SER A 123 2.29 12.55 6.10
N PHE A 124 1.05 13.02 5.97
CA PHE A 124 0.76 14.44 5.79
C PHE A 124 1.05 15.27 7.04
N ASN A 125 0.78 14.72 8.22
CA ASN A 125 1.10 15.37 9.49
C ASN A 125 2.61 15.53 9.66
N GLU A 126 3.39 14.50 9.30
CA GLU A 126 4.84 14.62 9.34
C GLU A 126 5.37 15.65 8.35
N TRP A 127 4.88 15.65 7.12
CA TRP A 127 5.25 16.69 6.16
C TRP A 127 5.03 18.09 6.74
N LYS A 128 3.84 18.34 7.30
CA LYS A 128 3.51 19.63 7.94
C LYS A 128 4.45 19.99 9.11
N ARG A 129 4.94 18.98 9.84
CA ARG A 129 5.87 19.19 10.97
C ARG A 129 7.28 19.60 10.49
N VAL A 130 7.74 19.01 9.39
CA VAL A 130 9.17 19.12 8.97
C VAL A 130 9.40 20.03 7.78
N TYR A 131 8.43 20.25 6.90
CA TYR A 131 8.57 21.11 5.74
C TYR A 131 8.66 22.57 6.14
N LYS A 132 9.70 23.27 5.64
CA LYS A 132 9.98 24.69 5.95
C LYS A 132 9.76 25.63 4.77
N GLY A 133 9.28 25.12 3.64
CA GLY A 133 8.89 25.91 2.48
C GLY A 133 7.48 26.49 2.62
N ASP A 134 6.98 27.06 1.54
CA ASP A 134 5.65 27.65 1.47
C ASP A 134 4.55 26.59 1.40
N MET A 135 3.79 26.42 2.48
CA MET A 135 2.69 25.47 2.56
C MET A 135 1.53 25.79 1.62
N SER A 136 1.38 27.01 1.14
CA SER A 136 0.32 27.37 0.18
C SER A 136 0.53 26.74 -1.20
N ARG A 137 1.76 26.32 -1.48
CA ARG A 137 2.15 25.62 -2.71
C ARG A 137 1.99 24.10 -2.64
N VAL A 138 1.57 23.55 -1.48
CA VAL A 138 1.48 22.10 -1.25
C VAL A 138 0.06 21.62 -1.53
N ALA A 139 -0.07 20.73 -2.52
CA ALA A 139 -1.28 19.97 -2.81
C ALA A 139 -1.18 18.53 -2.25
N TYR A 140 -2.32 17.92 -1.96
CA TYR A 140 -2.42 16.62 -1.32
C TYR A 140 -3.35 15.70 -2.11
N ILE A 141 -2.82 14.61 -2.65
CA ILE A 141 -3.63 13.50 -3.17
C ILE A 141 -3.96 12.60 -1.97
N ARG A 142 -5.21 12.65 -1.53
CA ARG A 142 -5.62 12.00 -0.28
C ARG A 142 -5.72 10.48 -0.39
N ASN A 143 -6.31 10.01 -1.47
CA ASN A 143 -6.50 8.60 -1.81
C ASN A 143 -6.74 8.46 -3.32
N TYR A 144 -6.70 7.22 -3.81
CA TYR A 144 -7.00 6.89 -5.20
C TYR A 144 -7.56 5.46 -5.34
N TYR A 145 -8.26 4.99 -4.31
CA TYR A 145 -8.77 3.63 -4.15
C TYR A 145 -9.71 3.17 -5.30
N ASN A 146 -10.34 4.10 -6.02
CA ASN A 146 -11.23 3.84 -7.15
C ASN A 146 -10.70 4.42 -8.48
N GLN A 147 -9.44 4.85 -8.54
CA GLN A 147 -8.83 5.33 -9.79
C GLN A 147 -8.84 4.20 -10.83
N PRO A 148 -9.37 4.45 -12.07
CA PRO A 148 -9.63 3.37 -13.03
C PRO A 148 -8.40 2.56 -13.41
N LEU A 149 -7.24 3.20 -13.62
CA LEU A 149 -6.00 2.51 -13.98
C LEU A 149 -5.37 1.76 -12.78
N TYR A 150 -5.57 2.24 -11.55
CA TYR A 150 -5.21 1.47 -10.36
C TYR A 150 -6.01 0.17 -10.27
N VAL A 151 -7.33 0.24 -10.44
CA VAL A 151 -8.21 -0.94 -10.46
C VAL A 151 -7.85 -1.88 -11.61
N LYS A 152 -7.56 -1.32 -12.80
CA LYS A 152 -7.12 -2.10 -13.97
C LYS A 152 -5.81 -2.81 -13.69
N ALA A 153 -4.82 -2.15 -13.09
CA ALA A 153 -3.53 -2.75 -12.74
C ALA A 153 -3.68 -3.93 -11.78
N ILE A 154 -4.59 -3.85 -10.80
CA ILE A 154 -4.92 -5.00 -9.92
C ILE A 154 -5.48 -6.15 -10.76
N ASN A 155 -6.40 -5.88 -11.68
CA ASN A 155 -6.99 -6.92 -12.54
C ASN A 155 -5.96 -7.57 -13.45
N GLU A 156 -5.02 -6.82 -14.02
CA GLU A 156 -3.91 -7.34 -14.81
C GLU A 156 -3.06 -8.32 -13.98
N ARG A 157 -2.73 -7.96 -12.72
CA ARG A 157 -1.97 -8.85 -11.81
C ARG A 157 -2.77 -10.10 -11.40
N ILE A 158 -4.08 -9.96 -11.18
CA ILE A 158 -4.95 -11.13 -10.92
C ILE A 158 -4.92 -12.08 -12.13
N ASP A 159 -5.05 -11.57 -13.37
CA ASP A 159 -5.03 -12.40 -14.57
C ASP A 159 -3.69 -13.12 -14.74
N GLU A 160 -2.56 -12.43 -14.52
CA GLU A 160 -1.23 -13.06 -14.51
C GLU A 160 -1.13 -14.20 -13.48
N CYS A 161 -1.73 -14.03 -12.31
CA CYS A 161 -1.71 -15.04 -11.25
C CYS A 161 -2.66 -16.21 -11.55
N LEU A 162 -3.82 -15.97 -12.14
CA LEU A 162 -4.76 -17.03 -12.55
C LEU A 162 -4.13 -18.00 -13.55
N LEU A 163 -3.22 -17.53 -14.40
CA LEU A 163 -2.47 -18.38 -15.32
C LEU A 163 -1.55 -19.42 -14.63
N LYS A 164 -1.18 -19.19 -13.37
CA LYS A 164 -0.35 -20.10 -12.56
C LYS A 164 -1.14 -21.28 -11.99
N PHE A 165 -2.49 -21.21 -11.98
CA PHE A 165 -3.33 -22.32 -11.58
C PHE A 165 -3.53 -23.31 -12.73
N PRO A 166 -3.79 -24.61 -12.46
CA PRO A 166 -4.17 -25.60 -13.47
C PRO A 166 -5.35 -25.07 -14.31
N GLU A 167 -5.27 -25.24 -15.63
CA GLU A 167 -6.22 -24.59 -16.56
C GLU A 167 -7.66 -24.95 -16.25
N GLU A 168 -7.95 -26.22 -15.97
CA GLU A 168 -9.27 -26.73 -15.63
C GLU A 168 -9.81 -26.23 -14.28
N ARG A 169 -8.94 -25.64 -13.43
CA ARG A 169 -9.29 -25.15 -12.10
C ARG A 169 -9.40 -23.62 -12.02
N ARG A 170 -8.93 -22.89 -13.03
CA ARG A 170 -8.85 -21.41 -13.00
C ARG A 170 -10.18 -20.76 -12.68
N ASN A 171 -11.27 -21.25 -13.23
CA ASN A 171 -12.63 -20.71 -12.98
C ASN A 171 -13.17 -21.03 -11.57
N MET A 172 -12.52 -21.93 -10.82
CA MET A 172 -12.92 -22.31 -9.46
C MET A 172 -12.10 -21.62 -8.37
N VAL A 173 -11.11 -20.83 -8.76
CA VAL A 173 -10.25 -20.10 -7.82
C VAL A 173 -11.08 -19.12 -7.00
N ASN A 174 -10.90 -19.15 -5.69
CA ASN A 174 -11.44 -18.14 -4.79
C ASN A 174 -10.43 -17.00 -4.64
N ILE A 175 -10.87 -15.78 -4.88
CA ILE A 175 -10.04 -14.57 -4.72
C ILE A 175 -10.22 -14.05 -3.30
N LEU A 176 -9.14 -14.08 -2.51
CA LEU A 176 -9.11 -13.56 -1.15
C LEU A 176 -8.37 -12.22 -1.12
N PHE A 177 -9.12 -11.13 -1.05
CA PHE A 177 -8.55 -9.81 -0.83
C PHE A 177 -8.11 -9.70 0.63
N SER A 178 -6.80 -9.60 0.86
CA SER A 178 -6.22 -9.41 2.18
C SER A 178 -5.76 -7.97 2.33
N ALA A 179 -6.34 -7.26 3.31
CA ALA A 179 -5.96 -5.89 3.64
C ALA A 179 -5.22 -5.86 4.98
N HIS A 180 -4.34 -4.88 5.17
CA HIS A 180 -3.76 -4.66 6.49
C HIS A 180 -4.86 -4.35 7.50
N GLY A 181 -4.88 -5.09 8.59
CA GLY A 181 -5.86 -4.91 9.66
C GLY A 181 -5.65 -3.57 10.38
N THR A 182 -6.75 -2.95 10.78
CA THR A 182 -6.70 -1.76 11.63
C THR A 182 -7.61 -1.92 12.85
N PRO A 183 -7.29 -1.28 13.98
CA PRO A 183 -8.18 -1.31 15.14
C PRO A 183 -9.56 -0.73 14.84
N VAL A 184 -10.62 -1.40 15.29
CA VAL A 184 -12.02 -0.92 15.14
C VAL A 184 -12.23 0.48 15.72
N SER A 185 -11.40 0.87 16.69
CA SER A 185 -11.42 2.23 17.26
C SER A 185 -11.13 3.33 16.22
N LEU A 186 -10.39 3.04 15.15
CA LEU A 186 -10.16 4.00 14.06
C LEU A 186 -11.44 4.25 13.27
N VAL A 187 -12.21 3.21 12.98
CA VAL A 187 -13.53 3.35 12.33
C VAL A 187 -14.44 4.26 13.14
N LYS A 188 -14.46 4.09 14.47
CA LYS A 188 -15.23 4.97 15.38
C LYS A 188 -14.75 6.43 15.37
N LYS A 189 -13.50 6.68 15.00
CA LYS A 189 -12.93 8.03 14.81
C LYS A 189 -13.20 8.60 13.41
N GLY A 190 -13.96 7.90 12.55
CA GLY A 190 -14.27 8.34 11.20
C GLY A 190 -13.21 8.00 10.15
N ASP A 191 -12.32 7.02 10.42
CA ASP A 191 -11.35 6.53 9.45
C ASP A 191 -12.08 5.81 8.30
N PRO A 192 -11.96 6.25 7.03
CA PRO A 192 -12.69 5.67 5.92
C PRO A 192 -12.07 4.38 5.37
N TYR A 193 -10.89 3.99 5.84
CA TYR A 193 -10.05 2.93 5.30
C TYR A 193 -10.82 1.65 4.95
N SER A 194 -11.59 1.09 5.88
CA SER A 194 -12.31 -0.16 5.67
C SER A 194 -13.41 -0.05 4.61
N GLY A 195 -14.01 1.12 4.46
CA GLY A 195 -14.98 1.42 3.40
C GLY A 195 -14.32 1.54 2.03
N GLU A 196 -13.19 2.24 1.96
CA GLU A 196 -12.41 2.39 0.72
C GLU A 196 -11.83 1.04 0.24
N ILE A 197 -11.35 0.18 1.14
CA ILE A 197 -10.93 -1.20 0.83
C ILE A 197 -12.07 -2.00 0.19
N ARG A 198 -13.27 -1.98 0.80
CA ARG A 198 -14.45 -2.67 0.26
C ARG A 198 -14.83 -2.14 -1.12
N ASN A 199 -14.76 -0.83 -1.30
CA ASN A 199 -15.06 -0.20 -2.59
C ASN A 199 -14.06 -0.65 -3.68
N THR A 200 -12.75 -0.68 -3.38
CA THR A 200 -11.76 -1.20 -4.34
C THR A 200 -12.05 -2.66 -4.71
N MET A 201 -12.27 -3.53 -3.72
CA MET A 201 -12.61 -4.94 -3.95
C MET A 201 -13.83 -5.08 -4.87
N GLU A 202 -14.93 -4.38 -4.56
CA GLU A 202 -16.14 -4.42 -5.36
C GLU A 202 -15.91 -3.88 -6.78
N THR A 203 -15.14 -2.82 -6.94
CA THR A 203 -14.81 -2.24 -8.25
C THR A 203 -13.96 -3.19 -9.09
N VAL A 204 -12.96 -3.85 -8.48
CA VAL A 204 -12.16 -4.90 -9.12
C VAL A 204 -13.06 -6.03 -9.60
N MET A 205 -13.93 -6.56 -8.72
CA MET A 205 -14.80 -7.69 -9.07
C MET A 205 -15.88 -7.31 -10.07
N LYS A 206 -16.42 -6.09 -10.01
CA LYS A 206 -17.36 -5.57 -11.02
C LYS A 206 -16.70 -5.53 -12.41
N LEU A 207 -15.46 -5.04 -12.50
CA LEU A 207 -14.72 -5.03 -13.76
C LEU A 207 -14.47 -6.45 -14.32
N ARG A 208 -14.37 -7.44 -13.43
CA ARG A 208 -14.27 -8.88 -13.76
C ARG A 208 -15.64 -9.55 -13.97
N SER A 209 -16.74 -8.80 -14.01
CA SER A 209 -18.09 -9.35 -14.11
C SER A 209 -18.40 -10.42 -13.04
N TYR A 210 -17.80 -10.29 -11.86
CA TYR A 210 -17.94 -11.23 -10.73
C TYR A 210 -17.65 -12.69 -11.11
N SER A 211 -16.67 -12.92 -11.99
CA SER A 211 -16.34 -14.22 -12.56
C SER A 211 -15.85 -15.29 -11.57
N HIS A 212 -15.48 -14.88 -10.35
CA HIS A 212 -14.93 -15.74 -9.30
C HIS A 212 -15.61 -15.47 -7.96
N MET A 213 -15.66 -16.49 -7.10
CA MET A 213 -15.97 -16.28 -5.69
C MET A 213 -14.91 -15.41 -5.05
N TYR A 214 -15.29 -14.43 -4.23
CA TYR A 214 -14.34 -13.50 -3.62
C TYR A 214 -14.70 -13.20 -2.17
N HIS A 215 -13.67 -12.87 -1.41
CA HIS A 215 -13.74 -12.68 0.03
C HIS A 215 -12.83 -11.52 0.45
N LEU A 216 -13.17 -10.87 1.55
CA LEU A 216 -12.31 -9.88 2.21
C LEU A 216 -11.84 -10.44 3.55
N SER A 217 -10.56 -10.21 3.86
CA SER A 217 -9.97 -10.49 5.16
C SER A 217 -8.97 -9.40 5.57
N PHE A 218 -8.55 -9.42 6.83
CA PHE A 218 -7.62 -8.47 7.40
C PHE A 218 -6.46 -9.19 8.07
N GLN A 219 -5.23 -8.82 7.68
CA GLN A 219 -3.97 -9.40 8.18
C GLN A 219 -3.34 -8.57 9.29
N SER A 220 -2.23 -9.05 9.85
CA SER A 220 -1.32 -8.30 10.75
C SER A 220 -1.95 -7.88 12.09
N LYS A 221 -2.84 -8.71 12.64
CA LYS A 221 -3.44 -8.48 13.96
C LYS A 221 -2.39 -8.50 15.07
N VAL A 222 -2.31 -7.44 15.87
CA VAL A 222 -1.33 -7.30 16.95
C VAL A 222 -1.96 -6.82 18.26
N GLY A 223 -1.63 -7.49 19.36
CA GLY A 223 -2.03 -7.10 20.72
C GLY A 223 -3.52 -7.31 21.02
N PRO A 224 -3.99 -6.86 22.21
CA PRO A 224 -5.30 -7.23 22.74
C PRO A 224 -6.47 -6.32 22.30
N VAL A 225 -6.24 -5.41 21.34
CA VAL A 225 -7.30 -4.51 20.85
C VAL A 225 -8.20 -5.21 19.84
N LYS A 226 -9.44 -4.75 19.68
CA LYS A 226 -10.37 -5.28 18.69
C LYS A 226 -9.98 -4.76 17.30
N TRP A 227 -9.67 -5.68 16.39
CA TRP A 227 -9.29 -5.44 15.00
C TRP A 227 -10.47 -5.62 14.04
N LEU A 228 -10.32 -5.15 12.81
CA LEU A 228 -11.25 -5.49 11.72
C LEU A 228 -11.24 -6.99 11.47
N GLU A 229 -12.40 -7.53 11.08
CA GLU A 229 -12.65 -8.95 10.88
C GLU A 229 -13.27 -9.20 9.49
N PRO A 230 -13.17 -10.46 8.98
CA PRO A 230 -12.46 -11.60 9.53
C PRO A 230 -10.94 -11.48 9.41
N ALA A 231 -10.18 -12.12 10.29
CA ALA A 231 -8.73 -12.25 10.14
C ALA A 231 -8.40 -13.18 8.95
N THR A 232 -7.21 -13.00 8.33
CA THR A 232 -6.85 -13.75 7.11
C THR A 232 -6.65 -15.23 7.40
N ASP A 233 -6.02 -15.60 8.52
CA ASP A 233 -5.88 -16.96 9.00
C ASP A 233 -7.23 -17.64 9.23
N ASP A 234 -8.15 -16.98 9.97
CA ASP A 234 -9.51 -17.47 10.20
C ASP A 234 -10.26 -17.70 8.88
N LYS A 235 -10.10 -16.80 7.91
CA LYS A 235 -10.75 -16.91 6.60
C LYS A 235 -10.20 -18.08 5.78
N LEU A 236 -8.90 -18.32 5.81
CA LEU A 236 -8.30 -19.50 5.15
C LEU A 236 -8.83 -20.80 5.74
N MET A 237 -8.91 -20.91 7.08
CA MET A 237 -9.49 -22.08 7.75
C MET A 237 -10.97 -22.28 7.38
N GLU A 238 -11.76 -21.20 7.32
CA GLU A 238 -13.15 -21.24 6.88
C GLU A 238 -13.27 -21.77 5.45
N LEU A 239 -12.47 -21.24 4.51
CA LEU A 239 -12.48 -21.67 3.11
C LEU A 239 -12.12 -23.15 2.97
N GLY A 240 -11.07 -23.60 3.62
CA GLY A 240 -10.67 -25.01 3.63
C GLY A 240 -11.75 -25.94 4.19
N SER A 241 -12.44 -25.53 5.28
CA SER A 241 -13.54 -26.29 5.86
C SER A 241 -14.75 -26.44 4.90
N LYS A 242 -14.90 -25.49 3.97
CA LYS A 242 -15.90 -25.55 2.89
C LYS A 242 -15.43 -26.33 1.65
N GLY A 243 -14.23 -26.92 1.69
CA GLY A 243 -13.67 -27.70 0.60
C GLY A 243 -13.03 -26.88 -0.52
N VAL A 244 -12.78 -25.58 -0.32
CA VAL A 244 -12.04 -24.74 -1.28
C VAL A 244 -10.61 -25.24 -1.40
N LYS A 245 -10.16 -25.45 -2.65
CA LYS A 245 -8.84 -25.99 -2.96
C LYS A 245 -7.88 -24.98 -3.58
N ASP A 246 -8.41 -23.92 -4.16
CA ASP A 246 -7.66 -22.94 -4.95
C ASP A 246 -7.95 -21.54 -4.41
N VAL A 247 -6.91 -20.89 -3.90
CA VAL A 247 -7.01 -19.53 -3.35
C VAL A 247 -5.93 -18.63 -3.94
N LEU A 248 -6.36 -17.54 -4.54
CA LEU A 248 -5.50 -16.42 -4.93
C LEU A 248 -5.66 -15.31 -3.89
N VAL A 249 -4.58 -14.99 -3.18
CA VAL A 249 -4.55 -13.88 -2.23
C VAL A 249 -4.11 -12.59 -2.94
N VAL A 250 -4.93 -11.54 -2.79
CA VAL A 250 -4.67 -10.21 -3.35
C VAL A 250 -4.36 -9.24 -2.21
N PRO A 251 -3.12 -8.77 -2.05
CA PRO A 251 -2.73 -7.82 -1.00
C PRO A 251 -3.23 -6.41 -1.33
N ILE A 252 -4.55 -6.18 -1.19
CA ILE A 252 -5.28 -5.03 -1.72
C ILE A 252 -4.85 -3.68 -1.14
N SER A 253 -4.29 -3.64 0.06
CA SER A 253 -3.86 -2.40 0.72
C SER A 253 -2.46 -1.93 0.34
N PHE A 254 -1.73 -2.72 -0.46
CA PHE A 254 -0.34 -2.48 -0.80
C PHE A 254 -0.13 -2.38 -2.30
N VAL A 255 0.73 -1.45 -2.71
CA VAL A 255 1.11 -1.30 -4.13
C VAL A 255 2.50 -1.85 -4.44
N SER A 256 3.28 -2.21 -3.42
CA SER A 256 4.63 -2.75 -3.57
C SER A 256 4.86 -3.92 -2.63
N ASP A 257 5.65 -4.90 -3.07
CA ASP A 257 6.05 -6.00 -2.21
C ASP A 257 6.97 -5.53 -1.08
N HIS A 258 6.79 -6.13 0.08
CA HIS A 258 7.52 -5.85 1.30
C HIS A 258 7.37 -7.03 2.28
N VAL A 259 7.84 -6.87 3.53
CA VAL A 259 7.82 -7.97 4.50
C VAL A 259 6.43 -8.56 4.73
N GLU A 260 5.37 -7.76 4.74
CA GLU A 260 4.02 -8.27 4.99
C GLU A 260 3.45 -9.07 3.79
N THR A 261 3.82 -8.72 2.54
CA THR A 261 3.42 -9.51 1.38
C THR A 261 4.30 -10.73 1.19
N SER A 262 5.61 -10.59 1.34
CA SER A 262 6.58 -11.66 1.03
C SER A 262 6.78 -12.64 2.18
N PHE A 263 6.62 -12.23 3.44
CA PHE A 263 6.73 -13.11 4.59
C PHE A 263 5.36 -13.50 5.15
N GLU A 264 4.55 -12.55 5.61
CA GLU A 264 3.30 -12.85 6.30
C GLU A 264 2.29 -13.55 5.36
N LEU A 265 2.03 -12.97 4.16
CA LEU A 265 1.09 -13.58 3.22
C LEU A 265 1.66 -14.83 2.54
N ASP A 266 2.92 -14.79 2.07
CA ASP A 266 3.43 -15.86 1.21
C ASP A 266 4.11 -16.99 1.98
N ILE A 267 4.69 -16.75 3.16
CA ILE A 267 5.32 -17.80 3.97
C ILE A 267 4.41 -18.21 5.13
N GLU A 268 4.04 -17.27 6.01
CA GLU A 268 3.30 -17.60 7.24
C GLU A 268 1.89 -18.11 6.92
N TYR A 269 1.09 -17.40 6.12
CA TYR A 269 -0.27 -17.85 5.80
C TYR A 269 -0.31 -19.00 4.78
N ARG A 270 0.77 -19.31 4.10
CA ARG A 270 0.87 -20.56 3.33
C ARG A 270 0.75 -21.77 4.23
N HIS A 271 1.36 -21.76 5.42
CA HIS A 271 1.19 -22.84 6.40
C HIS A 271 -0.26 -22.97 6.86
N ASN A 272 -0.96 -21.87 7.12
CA ASN A 272 -2.38 -21.91 7.44
C ASN A 272 -3.22 -22.50 6.29
N ALA A 273 -2.88 -22.18 5.03
CA ALA A 273 -3.54 -22.73 3.86
C ALA A 273 -3.31 -24.25 3.72
N GLU A 274 -2.08 -24.73 4.00
CA GLU A 274 -1.75 -26.16 4.03
C GLU A 274 -2.54 -26.89 5.13
N GLU A 275 -2.60 -26.35 6.34
CA GLU A 275 -3.42 -26.89 7.44
C GLU A 275 -4.91 -26.93 7.09
N ALA A 276 -5.40 -25.91 6.38
CA ALA A 276 -6.76 -25.83 5.86
C ALA A 276 -7.02 -26.77 4.66
N LYS A 277 -6.01 -27.52 4.17
CA LYS A 277 -6.07 -28.42 2.99
C LYS A 277 -6.41 -27.68 1.68
N ILE A 278 -5.98 -26.43 1.56
CA ILE A 278 -5.96 -25.67 0.31
C ILE A 278 -4.77 -26.20 -0.51
N GLU A 279 -5.03 -26.66 -1.72
CA GLU A 279 -4.02 -27.33 -2.56
C GLU A 279 -3.16 -26.35 -3.35
N ASN A 280 -3.79 -25.28 -3.88
CA ASN A 280 -3.11 -24.22 -4.60
C ASN A 280 -3.33 -22.89 -3.91
N TYR A 281 -2.29 -22.40 -3.26
CA TYR A 281 -2.26 -21.10 -2.58
C TYR A 281 -1.25 -20.20 -3.29
N ILE A 282 -1.73 -19.15 -3.94
CA ILE A 282 -0.90 -18.20 -4.67
C ILE A 282 -1.13 -16.81 -4.10
N VAL A 283 -0.05 -16.08 -3.84
CA VAL A 283 -0.09 -14.67 -3.45
C VAL A 283 0.23 -13.82 -4.67
N MET A 284 -0.63 -12.83 -4.96
CA MET A 284 -0.42 -11.87 -6.01
C MET A 284 0.76 -10.95 -5.65
N THR A 285 1.68 -10.76 -6.57
CA THR A 285 2.76 -9.77 -6.42
C THR A 285 2.18 -8.36 -6.40
N GLY A 286 2.86 -7.44 -5.71
CA GLY A 286 2.50 -6.02 -5.71
C GLY A 286 2.44 -5.44 -7.14
N LEU A 287 1.92 -4.23 -7.25
CA LEU A 287 1.89 -3.53 -8.55
C LEU A 287 3.28 -3.13 -9.02
N ASN A 288 4.25 -3.07 -8.12
CA ASN A 288 5.70 -2.96 -8.36
C ASN A 288 6.07 -2.16 -9.62
N ASP A 289 6.30 -2.85 -10.74
CA ASP A 289 6.71 -2.36 -12.05
C ASP A 289 5.54 -2.14 -13.03
N SER A 290 4.30 -2.16 -12.55
CA SER A 290 3.11 -2.01 -13.40
C SER A 290 3.07 -0.63 -14.08
N LYS A 291 3.18 -0.64 -15.40
CA LYS A 291 3.06 0.58 -16.22
C LYS A 291 1.65 1.18 -16.13
N THR A 292 0.63 0.33 -16.08
CA THR A 292 -0.77 0.76 -15.92
C THR A 292 -0.98 1.49 -14.60
N PHE A 293 -0.37 1.00 -13.51
CA PHE A 293 -0.41 1.68 -12.21
C PHE A 293 0.28 3.04 -12.25
N VAL A 294 1.49 3.10 -12.81
CA VAL A 294 2.26 4.35 -12.93
C VAL A 294 1.52 5.38 -13.81
N GLU A 295 0.86 4.95 -14.89
CA GLU A 295 0.00 5.81 -15.68
C GLU A 295 -1.12 6.43 -14.84
N GLY A 296 -1.80 5.62 -14.01
CA GLY A 296 -2.82 6.14 -13.08
C GLY A 296 -2.27 7.16 -12.08
N LEU A 297 -1.06 6.95 -11.57
CA LEU A 297 -0.39 7.94 -10.71
C LEU A 297 -0.07 9.23 -11.47
N ALA A 298 0.37 9.11 -12.73
CA ALA A 298 0.69 10.26 -13.58
C ALA A 298 -0.56 11.09 -13.92
N GLU A 299 -1.71 10.45 -14.19
CA GLU A 299 -2.99 11.13 -14.38
C GLU A 299 -3.39 11.93 -13.12
N LEU A 300 -3.29 11.33 -11.93
CA LEU A 300 -3.59 12.01 -10.66
C LEU A 300 -2.73 13.26 -10.47
N VAL A 301 -1.42 13.14 -10.69
CA VAL A 301 -0.48 14.26 -10.56
C VAL A 301 -0.77 15.33 -11.61
N SER A 302 -1.00 14.95 -12.88
CA SER A 302 -1.31 15.88 -13.96
C SER A 302 -2.61 16.65 -13.73
N SER A 303 -3.62 15.97 -13.17
CA SER A 303 -4.89 16.59 -12.77
C SER A 303 -4.67 17.67 -11.70
N GLU A 304 -3.85 17.39 -10.69
CA GLU A 304 -3.48 18.36 -9.68
C GLU A 304 -2.64 19.53 -10.26
N LEU A 305 -1.76 19.27 -11.21
CA LEU A 305 -0.94 20.30 -11.86
C LEU A 305 -1.80 21.27 -12.67
N THR A 306 -2.76 20.77 -13.44
CA THR A 306 -3.57 21.56 -14.36
C THR A 306 -4.81 22.17 -13.71
N GLY A 307 -5.14 21.81 -12.47
CA GLY A 307 -6.36 22.23 -11.78
C GLY A 307 -7.66 21.64 -12.38
N LYS A 308 -7.54 20.72 -13.36
CA LYS A 308 -8.67 19.97 -13.88
C LYS A 308 -8.99 18.84 -12.92
N LYS A 309 -9.95 19.05 -12.03
CA LYS A 309 -10.55 17.92 -11.30
C LYS A 309 -11.32 17.09 -12.32
N GLU A 310 -10.75 15.98 -12.78
CA GLU A 310 -11.57 14.92 -13.36
C GLU A 310 -12.53 14.49 -12.24
N ILE A 311 -13.82 14.69 -12.49
CA ILE A 311 -14.86 14.16 -11.63
C ILE A 311 -14.78 12.65 -11.82
N LEU A 312 -14.07 11.97 -10.92
CA LEU A 312 -14.18 10.53 -10.76
C LEU A 312 -15.62 10.28 -10.30
N ASN A 313 -16.54 10.16 -11.26
CA ASN A 313 -17.91 9.74 -10.99
C ASN A 313 -17.87 8.31 -10.44
N PRO A 314 -18.62 8.05 -9.35
CA PRO A 314 -18.63 6.77 -8.65
C PRO A 314 -19.13 5.60 -9.50
#